data_57103252cb2a3d7d609a8d18da842307
#
_entry.id   57103252cb2a3d7d609a8d18da842307
#
_cell.length_a   1.000
_cell.length_b   1.000
_cell.length_c   1.000
_cell.angle_alpha   90.00
_cell.angle_beta   90.00
_cell.angle_gamma   90.00
#
_symmetry.space_group_name_H-M   'P 1'
#
loop_
_entity.id
_entity.type
_entity.pdbx_description
1 polymer ?
#
loop_
_entity_poly.entity_id
_entity_poly.type
_entity_poly.pdbx_seq_one_letter_code
_entity_poly.pdbx_strand_id
1 'polypeptide(L)' 'MTEWYYNIRTGTVEEGKQSLPADLDGPFKTREEAERAPEIIAARSKAWAEEDARND' A
#
# COMPACT_ATOMS: atom_id res chain seq x y z
N MET A 1 13.34 11.31 11.09
CA MET A 1 12.87 11.11 9.71
C MET A 1 11.44 10.64 9.73
N THR A 2 10.63 11.20 8.85
CA THR A 2 9.20 10.88 8.81
C THR A 2 8.94 9.72 7.88
N GLU A 3 8.21 8.73 8.36
CA GLU A 3 7.72 7.64 7.54
C GLU A 3 6.27 7.91 7.18
N TRP A 4 5.91 7.57 5.97
CA TRP A 4 4.57 7.78 5.45
C TRP A 4 3.85 6.44 5.29
N TYR A 5 2.56 6.42 5.58
CA TYR A 5 1.74 5.22 5.47
C TYR A 5 0.47 5.53 4.71
N TYR A 6 0.00 4.55 3.97
CA TYR A 6 -1.29 4.63 3.32
C TYR A 6 -2.29 3.81 4.12
N ASN A 7 -3.37 4.46 4.55
CA ASN A 7 -4.43 3.76 5.27
C ASN A 7 -5.38 3.13 4.24
N ILE A 8 -5.33 1.81 4.14
CA ILE A 8 -6.14 1.06 3.17
C ILE A 8 -7.62 1.02 3.54
N ARG A 9 -7.92 1.28 4.80
CA ARG A 9 -9.30 1.30 5.27
C ARG A 9 -10.02 2.57 4.90
N THR A 10 -9.36 3.71 5.08
CA THR A 10 -9.96 5.02 4.83
C THR A 10 -9.58 5.60 3.47
N GLY A 11 -8.52 5.06 2.84
CA GLY A 11 -8.04 5.57 1.56
C GLY A 11 -7.26 6.87 1.68
N THR A 12 -6.61 7.11 2.80
CA THR A 12 -5.87 8.33 3.06
C THR A 12 -4.41 8.04 3.39
N VAL A 13 -3.55 9.05 3.16
CA VAL A 13 -2.14 8.99 3.52
C VAL A 13 -1.97 9.57 4.92
N GLU A 14 -1.18 8.91 5.75
CA GLU A 14 -0.89 9.34 7.11
C GLU A 14 0.60 9.52 7.31
N GLU A 15 0.95 10.55 8.06
CA GLU A 15 2.32 10.80 8.47
C GLU A 15 2.59 10.03 9.76
N GLY A 16 3.45 9.02 9.67
CA GLY A 16 3.73 8.14 10.79
C GLY A 16 2.60 7.15 11.07
N LYS A 17 2.75 6.38 12.12
CA LYS A 17 1.77 5.35 12.49
C LYS A 17 0.67 5.95 13.35
N GLN A 18 -0.36 6.48 12.73
CA GLN A 18 -1.49 7.09 13.44
C GLN A 18 -2.68 6.15 13.57
N SER A 19 -2.72 5.11 12.75
CA SER A 19 -3.79 4.11 12.77
C SER A 19 -3.21 2.74 13.13
N LEU A 20 -4.07 1.74 13.20
CA LEU A 20 -3.63 0.38 13.49
C LEU A 20 -2.71 -0.14 12.39
N PRO A 21 -1.61 -0.83 12.74
CA PRO A 21 -0.69 -1.36 11.73
C PRO A 21 -1.36 -2.24 10.69
N ALA A 22 -2.41 -2.95 11.05
CA ALA A 22 -3.14 -3.81 10.13
C ALA A 22 -3.84 -3.04 9.01
N ASP A 23 -4.18 -1.76 9.26
CA ASP A 23 -4.84 -0.91 8.28
C ASP A 23 -3.86 -0.06 7.47
N LEU A 24 -2.58 -0.11 7.81
CA LEU A 24 -1.55 0.72 7.18
C LEU A 24 -0.68 -0.08 6.23
N ASP A 25 -0.39 0.51 5.07
CA ASP A 25 0.58 -0.03 4.12
C ASP A 25 1.78 0.92 4.09
N GLY A 26 2.96 0.37 4.16
CA GLY A 26 4.20 1.13 4.22
C GLY A 26 5.27 0.36 4.97
N PRO A 27 6.33 1.03 5.41
CA PRO A 27 6.56 2.48 5.32
C PRO A 27 6.98 2.96 3.92
N PHE A 28 6.59 4.18 3.60
CA PHE A 28 7.03 4.85 2.39
C PHE A 28 7.93 6.02 2.76
N LYS A 29 8.87 6.34 1.88
CA LYS A 29 9.84 7.40 2.12
C LYS A 29 9.23 8.79 1.98
N THR A 30 8.26 8.95 1.11
CA THR A 30 7.64 10.23 0.81
C THR A 30 6.13 10.08 0.78
N ARG A 31 5.45 11.22 0.93
CA ARG A 31 4.00 11.27 0.81
C ARG A 31 3.54 10.84 -0.58
N GLU A 32 4.27 11.25 -1.61
CA GLU A 32 3.94 10.88 -2.98
C GLU A 32 3.96 9.37 -3.19
N GLU A 33 4.95 8.70 -2.61
CA GLU A 33 5.02 7.26 -2.67
C GLU A 33 3.83 6.61 -1.97
N ALA A 34 3.46 7.14 -0.79
CA ALA A 34 2.32 6.64 -0.06
C ALA A 34 1.02 6.85 -0.83
N GLU A 35 0.88 7.96 -1.54
CA GLU A 35 -0.28 8.23 -2.37
C GLU A 35 -0.41 7.25 -3.53
N ARG A 36 0.69 6.65 -3.96
CA ARG A 36 0.71 5.63 -5.02
C ARG A 36 0.43 4.22 -4.51
N ALA A 37 0.29 4.04 -3.21
CA ALA A 37 0.05 2.73 -2.63
C ALA A 37 -1.12 1.97 -3.28
N PRO A 38 -2.28 2.59 -3.57
CA PRO A 38 -3.36 1.88 -4.24
C PRO A 38 -2.96 1.30 -5.59
N GLU A 39 -2.16 2.03 -6.37
CA GLU A 39 -1.65 1.57 -7.65
C GLU A 39 -0.70 0.40 -7.48
N ILE A 40 0.17 0.49 -6.48
CA ILE A 40 1.13 -0.57 -6.18
C ILE A 40 0.40 -1.83 -5.73
N ILE A 41 -0.58 -1.69 -4.85
CA ILE A 41 -1.37 -2.82 -4.35
C ILE A 41 -2.13 -3.48 -5.50
N ALA A 42 -2.76 -2.70 -6.36
CA ALA A 42 -3.49 -3.20 -7.51
C ALA A 42 -2.57 -3.93 -8.49
N ALA A 43 -1.37 -3.41 -8.72
CA ALA A 43 -0.39 -4.04 -9.59
C ALA A 43 0.07 -5.39 -9.04
N ARG A 44 0.31 -5.46 -7.73
CA ARG A 44 0.71 -6.71 -7.08
C ARG A 44 -0.39 -7.76 -7.17
N SER A 45 -1.62 -7.37 -6.89
CA SER A 45 -2.77 -8.28 -6.96
C SER A 45 -2.97 -8.80 -8.37
N LYS A 46 -2.83 -7.95 -9.37
CA LYS A 46 -2.95 -8.35 -10.76
C LYS A 46 -1.85 -9.33 -11.16
N ALA A 47 -0.62 -9.07 -10.74
CA ALA A 47 0.50 -9.95 -11.03
C ALA A 47 0.29 -11.35 -10.42
N TRP A 48 -0.20 -11.41 -9.20
CA TRP A 48 -0.48 -12.69 -8.54
C TRP A 48 -1.59 -13.45 -9.24
N ALA A 49 -2.66 -12.76 -9.66
CA ALA A 49 -3.75 -13.38 -10.36
C ALA A 49 -3.28 -13.98 -11.70
N GLU A 50 -2.39 -13.29 -12.40
CA GLU A 50 -1.82 -13.78 -13.65
C GLU A 50 -0.94 -15.00 -13.43
N GLU A 51 -0.15 -15.02 -12.36
CA GLU A 51 0.68 -16.17 -12.02
C GLU A 51 -0.18 -17.39 -11.70
N ASP A 52 -1.23 -17.22 -10.93
CA ASP A 52 -2.13 -18.32 -10.60
C ASP A 52 -2.79 -18.89 -11.85
N ALA A 53 -3.16 -18.05 -12.78
CA ALA A 53 -3.75 -18.48 -14.03
C ALA A 53 -2.78 -19.28 -14.89
N ARG A 54 -1.48 -18.99 -14.80
CA ARG A 54 -0.45 -19.71 -15.55
C ARG A 54 -0.12 -21.08 -14.99
N ASN A 55 -0.30 -21.25 -13.69
CA ASN A 55 0.10 -22.47 -13.00
C ASN A 55 -0.98 -23.55 -12.97
N ASP A 56 -2.02 -23.35 -13.68
CA ASP A 56 -3.09 -24.36 -13.81
C ASP A 56 -2.71 -25.51 -14.71
#